data_745af833200fb712fbc043a2949690e3
#
_entry.id   745af833200fb712fbc043a2949690e3
#
_cell.length_a   1.000
_cell.length_b   1.000
_cell.length_c   1.000
_cell.angle_alpha   90.00
_cell.angle_beta   90.00
_cell.angle_gamma   90.00
#
_symmetry.space_group_name_H-M   'P 1'
#
loop_
_entity.id
_entity.type
_entity.pdbx_description
1 polymer ?
#
loop_
_entity_poly.entity_id
_entity_poly.type
_entity_poly.pdbx_seq_one_letter_code
_entity_poly.pdbx_strand_id
1 'polypeptide(L)'
;MSEFKHIPVLFNETIDALNVRPDGIYVDCTAGGGGHCSAVAEKLTTGRIIAIDQDPEAIANLKKRFEGDEKVTIVHDNFVNLTAILDSLGIDGVDGIMADLGVSSHQLDTDERGFSFHRDAPLDMRMSMEGMSAADLVNTVSENELRKIIYTYGEEKFAPSIAKNIVKARQIKPIETTF
;
A
#
# COMPACT_ATOMS: atom_id res chain seq x y z
N MET A 1 -13.91 20.57 -5.62
CA MET A 1 -13.12 19.41 -5.23
C MET A 1 -12.96 18.57 -6.49
N SER A 2 -11.75 18.49 -7.03
CA SER A 2 -11.48 17.65 -8.22
C SER A 2 -11.62 16.18 -7.80
N GLU A 3 -12.57 15.48 -8.39
CA GLU A 3 -12.68 14.03 -8.26
C GLU A 3 -11.38 13.40 -8.78
N PHE A 4 -10.65 12.76 -7.90
CA PHE A 4 -9.39 12.09 -8.24
C PHE A 4 -9.72 10.84 -9.06
N LYS A 5 -9.73 10.96 -10.39
CA LYS A 5 -9.86 9.83 -11.32
C LYS A 5 -8.49 9.23 -11.58
N HIS A 6 -7.94 8.51 -10.60
CA HIS A 6 -6.81 7.65 -10.86
C HIS A 6 -7.30 6.34 -11.49
N ILE A 7 -6.85 6.06 -12.70
CA ILE A 7 -7.06 4.77 -13.35
C ILE A 7 -5.81 3.94 -13.06
N PRO A 8 -5.92 2.79 -12.37
CA PRO A 8 -4.79 1.91 -12.13
C PRO A 8 -4.10 1.47 -13.42
N VAL A 9 -2.80 1.22 -13.35
CA VAL A 9 -2.03 0.68 -14.46
C VAL A 9 -2.55 -0.73 -14.81
N LEU A 10 -2.67 -1.04 -16.10
CA LEU A 10 -3.18 -2.33 -16.61
C LEU A 10 -4.56 -2.73 -16.03
N PHE A 11 -5.41 -1.73 -15.77
CA PHE A 11 -6.71 -1.94 -15.11
C PHE A 11 -7.57 -3.00 -15.81
N ASN A 12 -7.78 -2.85 -17.13
CA ASN A 12 -8.61 -3.78 -17.91
C ASN A 12 -7.96 -5.16 -17.99
N GLU A 13 -6.66 -5.21 -18.23
CA GLU A 13 -5.89 -6.45 -18.34
C GLU A 13 -5.91 -7.25 -17.04
N THR A 14 -5.84 -6.58 -15.88
CA THR A 14 -5.95 -7.22 -14.57
C THR A 14 -7.34 -7.82 -14.36
N ILE A 15 -8.40 -7.09 -14.66
CA ILE A 15 -9.78 -7.56 -14.51
C ILE A 15 -10.09 -8.71 -15.49
N ASP A 16 -9.55 -8.64 -16.70
CA ASP A 16 -9.73 -9.69 -17.71
C ASP A 16 -8.96 -10.97 -17.31
N ALA A 17 -7.74 -10.82 -16.80
CA ALA A 17 -6.92 -11.94 -16.32
C ALA A 17 -7.53 -12.64 -15.10
N LEU A 18 -8.21 -11.91 -14.20
CA LEU A 18 -8.95 -12.49 -13.09
C LEU A 18 -10.10 -13.40 -13.54
N ASN A 19 -10.61 -13.23 -14.76
CA ASN A 19 -11.71 -14.01 -15.34
C ASN A 19 -12.88 -14.15 -14.35
N VAL A 20 -13.41 -13.02 -13.88
CA VAL A 20 -14.35 -12.96 -12.76
C VAL A 20 -15.64 -13.73 -13.07
N ARG A 21 -15.92 -14.73 -12.23
CA ARG A 21 -17.19 -15.48 -12.24
C ARG A 21 -18.20 -14.82 -11.29
N PRO A 22 -19.49 -14.79 -11.65
CA PRO A 22 -20.51 -14.10 -10.84
C PRO A 22 -20.68 -14.62 -9.41
N ASP A 23 -20.32 -15.88 -9.16
CA ASP A 23 -20.41 -16.57 -7.87
C ASP A 23 -19.07 -16.79 -7.18
N GLY A 24 -17.97 -16.29 -7.76
CA GLY A 24 -16.60 -16.49 -7.29
C GLY A 24 -16.23 -15.64 -6.08
N ILE A 25 -15.13 -16.04 -5.43
CA ILE A 25 -14.52 -15.34 -4.28
C ILE A 25 -13.16 -14.78 -4.73
N TYR A 26 -12.97 -13.48 -4.56
CA TYR A 26 -11.77 -12.78 -5.00
C TYR A 26 -11.14 -12.01 -3.85
N VAL A 27 -9.83 -11.76 -3.95
CA VAL A 27 -9.08 -10.92 -3.00
C VAL A 27 -8.36 -9.83 -3.76
N ASP A 28 -8.50 -8.60 -3.27
CA ASP A 28 -7.63 -7.47 -3.59
C ASP A 28 -6.74 -7.21 -2.37
N CYS A 29 -5.45 -7.51 -2.51
CA CYS A 29 -4.46 -7.38 -1.44
C CYS A 29 -4.00 -5.93 -1.20
N THR A 30 -4.36 -5.02 -2.10
CA THR A 30 -3.90 -3.62 -2.14
C THR A 30 -5.05 -2.72 -2.61
N ALA A 31 -6.17 -2.80 -1.88
CA ALA A 31 -7.45 -2.25 -2.34
C ALA A 31 -7.45 -0.73 -2.57
N GLY A 32 -6.62 0.03 -1.81
CA GLY A 32 -6.39 1.45 -2.03
C GLY A 32 -7.67 2.27 -2.18
N GLY A 33 -7.82 2.94 -3.32
CA GLY A 33 -9.03 3.71 -3.67
C GLY A 33 -10.25 2.86 -4.09
N GLY A 34 -10.13 1.52 -4.14
CA GLY A 34 -11.22 0.61 -4.49
C GLY A 34 -11.55 0.52 -5.98
N GLY A 35 -10.63 0.95 -6.85
CA GLY A 35 -10.87 0.92 -8.30
C GLY A 35 -11.07 -0.49 -8.84
N HIS A 36 -10.11 -1.37 -8.62
CA HIS A 36 -10.19 -2.79 -8.99
C HIS A 36 -11.34 -3.50 -8.27
N CYS A 37 -11.48 -3.27 -6.95
CA CYS A 37 -12.59 -3.83 -6.17
C CYS A 37 -13.96 -3.50 -6.77
N SER A 38 -14.18 -2.26 -7.22
CA SER A 38 -15.44 -1.87 -7.86
C SER A 38 -15.69 -2.66 -9.14
N ALA A 39 -14.69 -2.77 -10.01
CA ALA A 39 -14.83 -3.49 -11.28
C ALA A 39 -15.10 -4.99 -11.08
N VAL A 40 -14.52 -5.60 -10.04
CA VAL A 40 -14.83 -6.99 -9.66
C VAL A 40 -16.24 -7.08 -9.08
N ALA A 41 -16.61 -6.21 -8.12
CA ALA A 41 -17.93 -6.19 -7.48
C ALA A 41 -19.08 -6.02 -8.48
N GLU A 42 -18.89 -5.24 -9.55
CA GLU A 42 -19.87 -5.07 -10.65
C GLU A 42 -20.16 -6.38 -11.42
N LYS A 43 -19.16 -7.27 -11.50
CA LYS A 43 -19.29 -8.58 -12.18
C LYS A 43 -19.88 -9.67 -11.27
N LEU A 44 -19.88 -9.47 -9.95
CA LEU A 44 -20.37 -10.42 -8.97
C LEU A 44 -21.89 -10.32 -8.80
N THR A 45 -22.55 -11.47 -8.57
CA THR A 45 -23.96 -11.58 -8.20
C THR A 45 -24.14 -12.20 -6.82
N THR A 46 -23.64 -13.41 -6.60
CA THR A 46 -23.66 -14.13 -5.33
C THR A 46 -22.27 -14.32 -4.75
N GLY A 47 -21.22 -14.05 -5.54
CA GLY A 47 -19.85 -14.05 -5.11
C GLY A 47 -19.49 -12.85 -4.25
N ARG A 48 -18.24 -12.78 -3.81
CA ARG A 48 -17.72 -11.66 -3.01
C ARG A 48 -16.27 -11.31 -3.32
N ILE A 49 -15.88 -10.09 -2.97
CA ILE A 49 -14.49 -9.65 -2.97
C ILE A 49 -14.06 -9.23 -1.57
N ILE A 50 -12.87 -9.67 -1.14
CA ILE A 50 -12.21 -9.27 0.09
C ILE A 50 -11.20 -8.17 -0.28
N ALA A 51 -11.46 -6.96 0.19
CA ALA A 51 -10.65 -5.77 -0.02
C ALA A 51 -9.74 -5.55 1.18
N ILE A 52 -8.46 -5.84 1.03
CA ILE A 52 -7.46 -5.70 2.10
C ILE A 52 -6.61 -4.45 1.85
N ASP A 53 -6.40 -3.64 2.87
CA ASP A 53 -5.40 -2.59 2.85
C ASP A 53 -4.84 -2.36 4.26
N GLN A 54 -3.58 -1.98 4.36
CA GLN A 54 -2.94 -1.62 5.62
C GLN A 54 -3.04 -0.12 5.93
N ASP A 55 -3.40 0.72 4.94
CA ASP A 55 -3.51 2.16 5.09
C ASP A 55 -4.89 2.53 5.68
N PRO A 56 -4.96 3.16 6.87
CA PRO A 56 -6.22 3.56 7.47
C PRO A 56 -7.02 4.56 6.62
N GLU A 57 -6.35 5.39 5.80
CA GLU A 57 -7.02 6.33 4.89
C GLU A 57 -7.69 5.59 3.73
N ALA A 58 -7.01 4.57 3.17
CA ALA A 58 -7.61 3.68 2.17
C ALA A 58 -8.83 2.96 2.74
N ILE A 59 -8.73 2.40 3.95
CA ILE A 59 -9.84 1.73 4.63
C ILE A 59 -11.04 2.66 4.85
N ALA A 60 -10.80 3.90 5.29
CA ALA A 60 -11.87 4.89 5.47
C ALA A 60 -12.59 5.20 4.15
N ASN A 61 -11.83 5.33 3.06
CA ASN A 61 -12.38 5.55 1.72
C ASN A 61 -13.17 4.33 1.21
N LEU A 62 -12.64 3.11 1.38
CA LEU A 62 -13.31 1.86 0.98
C LEU A 62 -14.65 1.71 1.72
N LYS A 63 -14.69 1.93 3.03
CA LYS A 63 -15.92 1.88 3.83
C LYS A 63 -17.00 2.84 3.31
N LYS A 64 -16.60 4.06 2.93
CA LYS A 64 -17.51 5.04 2.34
C LYS A 64 -17.97 4.63 0.94
N ARG A 65 -17.04 4.13 0.11
CA ARG A 65 -17.31 3.77 -1.28
C ARG A 65 -18.25 2.58 -1.42
N PHE A 66 -18.10 1.58 -0.56
CA PHE A 66 -18.86 0.32 -0.58
C PHE A 66 -19.89 0.24 0.54
N GLU A 67 -20.35 1.39 1.05
CA GLU A 67 -21.40 1.42 2.08
C GLU A 67 -22.66 0.71 1.56
N GLY A 68 -23.08 -0.34 2.26
CA GLY A 68 -24.25 -1.16 1.90
C GLY A 68 -24.03 -2.18 0.77
N ASP A 69 -22.83 -2.33 0.21
CA ASP A 69 -22.54 -3.39 -0.76
C ASP A 69 -22.05 -4.67 -0.04
N GLU A 70 -22.98 -5.61 0.14
CA GLU A 70 -22.71 -6.90 0.82
C GLU A 70 -21.70 -7.81 0.09
N LYS A 71 -21.40 -7.52 -1.19
CA LYS A 71 -20.41 -8.28 -1.96
C LYS A 71 -18.97 -7.92 -1.60
N VAL A 72 -18.75 -6.79 -0.91
CA VAL A 72 -17.42 -6.29 -0.57
C VAL A 72 -17.15 -6.43 0.92
N THR A 73 -16.18 -7.26 1.28
CA THR A 73 -15.69 -7.38 2.66
C THR A 73 -14.41 -6.60 2.81
N ILE A 74 -14.41 -5.56 3.66
CA ILE A 74 -13.24 -4.69 3.86
C ILE A 74 -12.47 -5.15 5.09
N VAL A 75 -11.16 -5.36 4.94
CA VAL A 75 -10.25 -5.81 6.00
C VAL A 75 -9.09 -4.83 6.14
N HIS A 76 -8.94 -4.25 7.34
CA HIS A 76 -7.79 -3.41 7.68
C HIS A 76 -6.68 -4.30 8.22
N ASP A 77 -5.79 -4.74 7.37
CA ASP A 77 -4.66 -5.61 7.73
C ASP A 77 -3.60 -5.57 6.62
N ASN A 78 -2.44 -6.15 6.89
CA ASN A 78 -1.42 -6.39 5.89
C ASN A 78 -1.68 -7.75 5.21
N PHE A 79 -1.58 -7.81 3.88
CA PHE A 79 -1.80 -9.04 3.11
C PHE A 79 -0.80 -10.17 3.45
N VAL A 80 0.27 -9.89 4.18
CA VAL A 80 1.13 -10.93 4.75
C VAL A 80 0.34 -11.89 5.63
N ASN A 81 -0.77 -11.44 6.21
CA ASN A 81 -1.69 -12.20 7.04
C ASN A 81 -2.84 -12.84 6.24
N LEU A 82 -2.75 -12.90 4.90
CA LEU A 82 -3.84 -13.36 4.02
C LEU A 82 -4.49 -14.66 4.49
N THR A 83 -3.70 -15.68 4.83
CA THR A 83 -4.22 -16.97 5.30
C THR A 83 -5.07 -16.79 6.55
N ALA A 84 -4.57 -16.08 7.56
CA ALA A 84 -5.30 -15.84 8.81
C ALA A 84 -6.58 -15.00 8.58
N ILE A 85 -6.55 -14.06 7.63
CA ILE A 85 -7.72 -13.28 7.23
C ILE A 85 -8.78 -14.20 6.63
N LEU A 86 -8.43 -15.05 5.67
CA LEU A 86 -9.36 -16.00 5.03
C LEU A 86 -9.93 -17.00 6.03
N ASP A 87 -9.09 -17.56 6.90
CA ASP A 87 -9.51 -18.46 7.98
C ASP A 87 -10.56 -17.80 8.90
N SER A 88 -10.33 -16.53 9.29
CA SER A 88 -11.25 -15.77 10.13
C SER A 88 -12.62 -15.51 9.47
N LEU A 89 -12.65 -15.48 8.14
CA LEU A 89 -13.85 -15.29 7.33
C LEU A 89 -14.53 -16.63 6.95
N GLY A 90 -13.94 -17.76 7.36
CA GLY A 90 -14.44 -19.11 7.01
C GLY A 90 -14.31 -19.43 5.53
N ILE A 91 -13.22 -18.96 4.89
CA ILE A 91 -12.97 -19.14 3.46
C ILE A 91 -11.80 -20.10 3.27
N ASP A 92 -12.07 -21.29 2.75
CA ASP A 92 -11.06 -22.32 2.51
C ASP A 92 -10.25 -22.10 1.22
N GLY A 93 -10.77 -21.30 0.30
CA GLY A 93 -10.10 -21.00 -0.98
C GLY A 93 -10.76 -19.87 -1.74
N VAL A 94 -10.01 -19.28 -2.66
CA VAL A 94 -10.45 -18.15 -3.48
C VAL A 94 -10.22 -18.45 -4.98
N ASP A 95 -11.03 -17.84 -5.84
CA ASP A 95 -10.95 -18.03 -7.29
C ASP A 95 -9.90 -17.14 -7.95
N GLY A 96 -9.55 -16.04 -7.30
CA GLY A 96 -8.49 -15.16 -7.78
C GLY A 96 -8.00 -14.18 -6.72
N ILE A 97 -6.72 -13.81 -6.86
CA ILE A 97 -6.05 -12.85 -6.00
C ILE A 97 -5.37 -11.84 -6.90
N MET A 98 -5.49 -10.56 -6.57
CA MET A 98 -4.72 -9.50 -7.20
C MET A 98 -3.97 -8.69 -6.16
N ALA A 99 -2.82 -8.14 -6.58
CA ALA A 99 -2.01 -7.22 -5.78
C ALA A 99 -1.33 -6.21 -6.70
N ASP A 100 -1.61 -4.93 -6.50
CA ASP A 100 -0.92 -3.82 -7.16
C ASP A 100 0.14 -3.28 -6.18
N LEU A 101 1.36 -3.84 -6.30
CA LEU A 101 2.42 -3.62 -5.33
C LEU A 101 3.11 -2.28 -5.56
N GLY A 102 3.15 -1.47 -4.52
CA GLY A 102 3.81 -0.16 -4.53
C GLY A 102 3.08 0.86 -3.65
N VAL A 103 3.40 2.13 -3.87
CA VAL A 103 2.74 3.27 -3.20
C VAL A 103 1.50 3.69 -3.96
N SER A 104 0.44 4.09 -3.25
CA SER A 104 -0.74 4.63 -3.89
C SER A 104 -0.52 6.07 -4.35
N SER A 105 -1.28 6.52 -5.37
CA SER A 105 -1.26 7.94 -5.78
C SER A 105 -1.62 8.87 -4.63
N HIS A 106 -2.56 8.47 -3.76
CA HIS A 106 -2.92 9.23 -2.57
C HIS A 106 -1.73 9.43 -1.63
N GLN A 107 -0.93 8.38 -1.39
CA GLN A 107 0.29 8.47 -0.58
C GLN A 107 1.34 9.39 -1.21
N LEU A 108 1.48 9.38 -2.55
CA LEU A 108 2.41 10.26 -3.26
C LEU A 108 1.96 11.72 -3.28
N ASP A 109 0.65 11.97 -3.38
CA ASP A 109 0.07 13.31 -3.50
C ASP A 109 -0.17 13.99 -2.15
N THR A 110 -0.11 13.22 -1.05
CA THR A 110 -0.24 13.72 0.32
C THR A 110 1.15 14.00 0.90
N ASP A 111 1.54 15.27 0.93
CA ASP A 111 2.89 15.67 1.34
C ASP A 111 3.27 15.16 2.73
N GLU A 112 2.33 15.17 3.69
CA GLU A 112 2.52 14.75 5.07
C GLU A 112 2.85 13.26 5.22
N ARG A 113 2.59 12.45 4.19
CA ARG A 113 2.93 11.03 4.15
C ARG A 113 4.41 10.78 3.85
N GLY A 114 5.14 11.77 3.34
CA GLY A 114 6.59 11.72 3.12
C GLY A 114 7.09 10.81 2.00
N PHE A 115 6.21 10.35 1.10
CA PHE A 115 6.59 9.49 -0.02
C PHE A 115 7.15 10.27 -1.22
N SER A 116 6.93 11.58 -1.26
CA SER A 116 7.40 12.44 -2.34
C SER A 116 8.53 13.37 -1.85
N PHE A 117 9.49 13.64 -2.74
CA PHE A 117 10.54 14.64 -2.53
C PHE A 117 10.29 15.93 -3.32
N HIS A 118 9.10 16.12 -3.88
CA HIS A 118 8.76 17.33 -4.63
C HIS A 118 8.51 18.54 -3.73
N ARG A 119 8.17 18.29 -2.47
CA ARG A 119 7.94 19.29 -1.43
C ARG A 119 8.62 18.88 -0.15
N ASP A 120 9.03 19.88 0.64
CA ASP A 120 9.58 19.63 1.99
C ASP A 120 8.44 19.25 2.93
N ALA A 121 8.52 18.05 3.48
CA ALA A 121 7.47 17.44 4.31
C ALA A 121 8.09 16.47 5.33
N PRO A 122 7.36 16.04 6.38
CA PRO A 122 7.85 15.05 7.33
C PRO A 122 8.34 13.78 6.62
N LEU A 123 9.50 13.27 7.01
CA LEU A 123 10.07 12.03 6.47
C LEU A 123 9.42 10.81 7.14
N ASP A 124 8.15 10.55 6.82
CA ASP A 124 7.37 9.47 7.44
C ASP A 124 7.47 8.15 6.68
N MET A 125 6.89 8.03 5.48
CA MET A 125 6.88 6.88 4.58
C MET A 125 6.23 5.60 5.14
N ARG A 126 5.41 5.67 6.20
CA ARG A 126 4.68 4.52 6.75
C ARG A 126 3.35 4.34 6.02
N MET A 127 3.18 3.25 5.29
CA MET A 127 1.91 2.95 4.62
C MET A 127 0.78 2.73 5.63
N SER A 128 1.05 1.98 6.71
CA SER A 128 0.10 1.69 7.79
C SER A 128 -0.06 2.83 8.81
N MET A 129 0.75 3.89 8.73
CA MET A 129 0.91 4.94 9.75
C MET A 129 1.40 4.42 11.13
N GLU A 130 1.79 3.16 11.22
CA GLU A 130 2.27 2.52 12.45
C GLU A 130 3.74 2.11 12.34
N GLY A 131 4.38 1.91 13.49
CA GLY A 131 5.76 1.44 13.57
C GLY A 131 6.80 2.52 13.28
N MET A 132 7.99 2.10 12.84
CA MET A 132 9.15 2.95 12.57
C MET A 132 8.96 3.77 11.31
N SER A 133 9.13 5.09 11.40
CA SER A 133 9.12 5.99 10.24
C SER A 133 10.46 5.95 9.48
N ALA A 134 10.49 6.53 8.29
CA ALA A 134 11.74 6.72 7.56
C ALA A 134 12.69 7.66 8.31
N ALA A 135 12.16 8.69 9.00
CA ALA A 135 12.97 9.55 9.87
C ALA A 135 13.61 8.76 11.01
N ASP A 136 12.85 7.90 11.70
CA ASP A 136 13.41 7.04 12.75
C ASP A 136 14.50 6.14 12.19
N LEU A 137 14.25 5.52 11.05
CA LEU A 137 15.19 4.61 10.39
C LEU A 137 16.51 5.32 10.06
N VAL A 138 16.48 6.44 9.35
CA VAL A 138 17.71 7.14 8.94
C VAL A 138 18.47 7.73 10.11
N ASN A 139 17.79 8.06 11.21
CA ASN A 139 18.43 8.63 12.40
C ASN A 139 18.97 7.59 13.39
N THR A 140 18.48 6.34 13.38
CA THR A 140 18.81 5.37 14.44
C THR A 140 19.62 4.17 13.96
N VAL A 141 19.36 3.63 12.77
CA VAL A 141 20.01 2.39 12.33
C VAL A 141 21.50 2.60 12.00
N SER A 142 22.29 1.54 12.05
CA SER A 142 23.73 1.59 11.74
C SER A 142 23.99 1.92 10.27
N GLU A 143 25.20 2.46 9.97
CA GLU A 143 25.63 2.71 8.58
C GLU A 143 25.56 1.43 7.72
N ASN A 144 25.92 0.28 8.29
CA ASN A 144 25.88 -1.00 7.58
C ASN A 144 24.45 -1.43 7.24
N GLU A 145 23.51 -1.23 8.15
CA GLU A 145 22.09 -1.52 7.92
C GLU A 145 21.49 -0.57 6.88
N LEU A 146 21.75 0.74 6.97
CA LEU A 146 21.35 1.70 5.95
C LEU A 146 21.87 1.30 4.58
N ARG A 147 23.16 0.96 4.47
CA ARG A 147 23.76 0.47 3.24
C ARG A 147 23.05 -0.76 2.70
N LYS A 148 22.75 -1.74 3.57
CA LYS A 148 22.06 -2.98 3.20
C LYS A 148 20.65 -2.68 2.69
N ILE A 149 19.89 -1.84 3.38
CA ILE A 149 18.52 -1.45 2.98
C ILE A 149 18.54 -0.77 1.61
N ILE A 150 19.36 0.26 1.45
CA ILE A 150 19.45 1.04 0.21
C ILE A 150 19.93 0.17 -0.95
N TYR A 151 20.89 -0.73 -0.72
CA TYR A 151 21.38 -1.64 -1.75
C TYR A 151 20.34 -2.70 -2.11
N THR A 152 19.74 -3.36 -1.11
CA THR A 152 18.87 -4.53 -1.33
C THR A 152 17.50 -4.13 -1.90
N TYR A 153 16.90 -3.08 -1.36
CA TYR A 153 15.55 -2.66 -1.72
C TYR A 153 15.50 -1.51 -2.71
N GLY A 154 16.53 -0.67 -2.73
CA GLY A 154 16.66 0.42 -3.70
C GLY A 154 17.49 0.05 -4.93
N GLU A 155 18.12 -1.13 -4.96
CA GLU A 155 19.03 -1.58 -6.03
C GLU A 155 20.13 -0.53 -6.35
N GLU A 156 20.46 0.31 -5.34
CA GLU A 156 21.33 1.46 -5.50
C GLU A 156 22.80 1.09 -5.25
N LYS A 157 23.61 1.14 -6.30
CA LYS A 157 25.05 0.81 -6.23
C LYS A 157 25.89 1.82 -5.43
N PHE A 158 25.42 3.05 -5.27
CA PHE A 158 26.06 4.06 -4.43
C PHE A 158 25.62 4.00 -2.97
N ALA A 159 24.88 2.97 -2.56
CA ALA A 159 24.41 2.76 -1.18
C ALA A 159 25.48 2.99 -0.10
N PRO A 160 26.76 2.56 -0.26
CA PRO A 160 27.80 2.84 0.74
C PRO A 160 28.04 4.36 0.96
N SER A 161 28.08 5.12 -0.13
CA SER A 161 28.30 6.56 -0.07
C SER A 161 27.09 7.30 0.51
N ILE A 162 25.89 6.89 0.13
CA ILE A 162 24.61 7.45 0.61
C ILE A 162 24.50 7.20 2.12
N ALA A 163 24.65 5.95 2.58
CA ALA A 163 24.57 5.62 4.00
C ALA A 163 25.57 6.40 4.85
N LYS A 164 26.82 6.49 4.38
CA LYS A 164 27.86 7.29 5.06
C LYS A 164 27.49 8.77 5.17
N ASN A 165 26.90 9.35 4.13
CA ASN A 165 26.49 10.77 4.15
C ASN A 165 25.30 11.00 5.07
N ILE A 166 24.33 10.09 5.11
CA ILE A 166 23.21 10.12 6.06
C ILE A 166 23.74 10.10 7.50
N VAL A 167 24.64 9.16 7.83
CA VAL A 167 25.23 9.05 9.17
C VAL A 167 26.00 10.31 9.56
N LYS A 168 26.71 10.94 8.63
CA LYS A 168 27.38 12.22 8.89
C LYS A 168 26.36 13.35 9.12
N ALA A 169 25.33 13.45 8.29
CA ALA A 169 24.34 14.51 8.38
C ALA A 169 23.59 14.47 9.72
N ARG A 170 23.13 13.28 10.15
CA ARG A 170 22.38 13.11 11.40
C ARG A 170 23.20 13.42 12.67
N GLN A 171 24.55 13.37 12.59
CA GLN A 171 25.43 13.79 13.69
C GLN A 171 25.43 15.31 13.90
N ILE A 172 25.07 16.08 12.89
CA ILE A 172 25.01 17.54 12.95
C ILE A 172 23.60 17.98 13.37
N LYS A 173 22.57 17.42 12.71
CA LYS A 173 21.16 17.68 12.97
C LYS A 173 20.35 16.44 12.59
N PRO A 174 19.35 16.03 13.38
CA PRO A 174 18.41 14.98 12.97
C PRO A 174 17.79 15.26 11.60
N ILE A 175 17.61 14.21 10.81
CA ILE A 175 16.96 14.29 9.49
C ILE A 175 15.47 14.08 9.74
N GLU A 176 14.66 15.13 9.54
CA GLU A 176 13.24 15.15 9.91
C GLU A 176 12.32 15.28 8.70
N THR A 177 12.87 15.78 7.58
CA THR A 177 12.08 16.10 6.39
C THR A 177 12.66 15.45 5.14
N THR A 178 11.89 15.52 4.06
CA THR A 178 12.24 14.96 2.74
C THR A 178 13.34 15.74 2.01
N PHE A 179 13.74 16.94 2.50
CA PHE A 179 14.82 17.78 1.95
C PHE A 179 16.10 17.69 2.77
#